data_3e2e09832b4260c0d7bd5df6a20246ab
#
_entry.id   3e2e09832b4260c0d7bd5df6a20246ab
#
_cell.length_a   1.000
_cell.length_b   1.000
_cell.length_c   1.000
_cell.angle_alpha   90.00
_cell.angle_beta   90.00
_cell.angle_gamma   90.00
#
_symmetry.space_group_name_H-M   'P 1'
#
loop_
_entity.id
_entity.type
_entity.pdbx_description
1 polymer ?
#
loop_
_entity_poly.entity_id
_entity_poly.type
_entity_poly.pdbx_seq_one_letter_code
_entity_poly.pdbx_strand_id
1 'polypeptide(L)'
;MYMNKFLVLLSLFLASCGANRAIKQAPLATSNPTDIQDAFLASTSLYGSDDAGPNANIVVLLPTSGASKNIGNNIKTSIETAFLRKPKQNIRLSFYDLSGDKSRRDLVIRDAVSTNPDIIIGPLFAEDTNTVRNIKPSKTPVISFTSDVKSLGNNVMTTNLIPTQSIETIVRQMQNDGAQNIVVFAPDDNSGKLMASTANHVADIYSIKINGLFYYKPGNSDSIKDVSMRASMYNARSAANTRAREILSDIINKESLDAPTRTNLTNQLEKISRTETLGKIPYDAILFLGNGEDAKTITSFLRYYGVGNRDAAMYGTTLWHGSDIASDFTLSGAKYATLPPISDNFISLYNMVAGRDPDYLSAFGYDAANLALGMLYTQKSTDAYLFDPSGYIGSTGIFRIQPNGQSERALRIMELDGSGDAKTFMSAPTNFITQIYSINSSDLRDIPEKELTTRGVNPGDYITIPENLRRKSAYRTKTIGANYVSDDNEVTESAPVQIYASDEKEIVENPEFEPIKIENVSRKYIDSVEISE
;
A
#
# COMPACT_ATOMS: atom_id res chain seq x y z
N MET A 1 -19.24 26.03 59.63
CA MET A 1 -19.65 24.61 59.40
C MET A 1 -20.46 24.55 58.11
N TYR A 2 -19.84 24.84 56.94
CA TYR A 2 -20.40 24.67 55.60
C TYR A 2 -19.25 24.84 54.59
N MET A 3 -18.38 23.83 54.55
CA MET A 3 -17.33 23.83 53.53
C MET A 3 -16.79 22.39 53.36
N ASN A 4 -17.64 21.49 52.88
CA ASN A 4 -17.22 20.13 52.48
C ASN A 4 -18.29 19.38 51.68
N LYS A 5 -19.03 20.05 50.78
CA LYS A 5 -19.97 19.40 49.86
C LYS A 5 -19.79 19.78 48.38
N PHE A 6 -18.68 20.44 48.01
CA PHE A 6 -18.45 20.88 46.61
C PHE A 6 -17.32 20.14 45.91
N LEU A 7 -16.71 19.13 46.54
CA LEU A 7 -15.57 18.40 45.98
C LEU A 7 -15.88 16.98 45.49
N VAL A 8 -17.13 16.55 45.49
CA VAL A 8 -17.53 15.20 45.04
C VAL A 8 -18.30 15.20 43.72
N LEU A 9 -18.62 16.35 43.12
CA LEU A 9 -19.34 16.45 41.85
C LEU A 9 -18.43 16.75 40.62
N LEU A 10 -17.10 16.82 40.79
CA LEU A 10 -16.18 17.08 39.68
C LEU A 10 -15.39 15.83 39.21
N SER A 11 -15.70 14.66 39.79
CA SER A 11 -15.04 13.39 39.42
C SER A 11 -15.85 12.44 38.55
N LEU A 12 -17.05 12.87 38.09
CA LEU A 12 -17.95 12.03 37.28
C LEU A 12 -18.11 12.45 35.81
N PHE A 13 -17.32 13.40 35.32
CA PHE A 13 -17.37 13.86 33.92
C PHE A 13 -16.13 13.54 33.09
N LEU A 14 -15.23 12.66 33.56
CA LEU A 14 -14.05 12.22 32.78
C LEU A 14 -14.10 10.73 32.36
N ALA A 15 -15.24 10.10 32.38
CA ALA A 15 -15.41 8.71 31.95
C ALA A 15 -16.22 8.59 30.64
N SER A 16 -16.03 9.54 29.71
CA SER A 16 -16.52 9.42 28.32
C SER A 16 -15.35 9.59 27.38
N CYS A 17 -14.27 8.85 27.61
CA CYS A 17 -13.28 8.58 26.57
C CYS A 17 -13.75 7.35 25.84
N GLY A 18 -13.95 7.50 24.53
CA GLY A 18 -14.29 6.42 23.64
C GLY A 18 -13.43 5.20 23.88
N ALA A 19 -14.04 4.03 23.80
CA ALA A 19 -13.35 2.76 23.87
C ALA A 19 -12.25 2.76 22.78
N ASN A 20 -11.03 3.16 23.15
CA ASN A 20 -9.84 2.85 22.39
C ASN A 20 -9.81 1.32 22.30
N ARG A 21 -10.26 0.76 21.17
CA ARG A 21 -10.02 -0.64 20.86
C ARG A 21 -8.52 -0.83 20.94
N ALA A 22 -8.07 -1.54 21.97
CA ALA A 22 -6.67 -1.85 22.15
C ALA A 22 -6.19 -2.58 20.90
N ILE A 23 -5.40 -1.90 20.09
CA ILE A 23 -4.73 -2.48 18.94
C ILE A 23 -3.76 -3.49 19.51
N LYS A 24 -3.89 -4.76 19.12
CA LYS A 24 -2.93 -5.77 19.54
C LYS A 24 -1.57 -5.42 18.96
N GLN A 25 -0.68 -4.95 19.80
CA GLN A 25 0.69 -4.64 19.43
C GLN A 25 1.48 -5.95 19.31
N ALA A 26 2.34 -6.02 18.30
CA ALA A 26 3.31 -7.11 18.24
C ALA A 26 4.25 -7.03 19.45
N PRO A 27 4.66 -8.17 20.01
CA PRO A 27 5.58 -8.15 21.15
C PRO A 27 6.89 -7.45 20.79
N LEU A 28 7.42 -6.67 21.74
CA LEU A 28 8.74 -6.05 21.56
C LEU A 28 9.83 -7.12 21.57
N ALA A 29 10.84 -6.91 20.73
CA ALA A 29 12.02 -7.74 20.72
C ALA A 29 12.85 -7.50 22.01
N THR A 30 13.26 -8.58 22.66
CA THR A 30 14.09 -8.54 23.87
C THR A 30 15.57 -8.83 23.58
N SER A 31 15.88 -9.27 22.38
CA SER A 31 17.23 -9.59 21.91
C SER A 31 17.39 -9.25 20.43
N ASN A 32 18.61 -9.35 19.91
CA ASN A 32 18.84 -9.21 18.46
C ASN A 32 18.24 -10.41 17.70
N PRO A 33 17.80 -10.21 16.44
CA PRO A 33 17.36 -11.30 15.60
C PRO A 33 18.49 -12.32 15.39
N THR A 34 18.13 -13.60 15.36
CA THR A 34 19.05 -14.69 15.11
C THR A 34 19.17 -14.94 13.61
N ASP A 35 20.39 -15.13 13.09
CA ASP A 35 20.55 -15.61 11.72
C ASP A 35 19.85 -16.96 11.58
N ILE A 36 18.89 -17.05 10.64
CA ILE A 36 18.07 -18.25 10.49
C ILE A 36 18.89 -19.48 10.08
N GLN A 37 20.04 -19.26 9.42
CA GLN A 37 20.97 -20.33 9.07
C GLN A 37 21.79 -20.75 10.29
N ASP A 38 22.24 -19.79 11.11
CA ASP A 38 23.02 -20.05 12.32
C ASP A 38 22.15 -20.67 13.44
N ALA A 39 20.88 -20.32 13.54
CA ALA A 39 19.94 -20.95 14.47
C ALA A 39 19.88 -22.47 14.29
N PHE A 40 19.96 -22.91 13.05
CA PHE A 40 20.04 -24.33 12.72
C PHE A 40 21.42 -24.91 13.04
N LEU A 41 22.52 -24.25 12.64
CA LEU A 41 23.88 -24.74 12.88
C LEU A 41 24.20 -24.85 14.38
N ALA A 42 23.76 -23.87 15.18
CA ALA A 42 23.90 -23.91 16.64
C ALA A 42 23.14 -25.08 17.27
N SER A 43 21.98 -25.45 16.70
CA SER A 43 21.20 -26.60 17.16
C SER A 43 21.87 -27.93 16.80
N THR A 44 22.48 -28.02 15.61
CA THR A 44 23.14 -29.25 15.13
C THR A 44 24.42 -29.58 15.89
N SER A 45 25.10 -28.59 16.48
CA SER A 45 26.28 -28.82 17.32
C SER A 45 25.99 -29.59 18.61
N LEU A 46 24.71 -29.69 18.99
CA LEU A 46 24.23 -30.47 20.15
C LEU A 46 24.07 -31.96 19.84
N TYR A 47 23.97 -32.31 18.56
CA TYR A 47 23.99 -33.70 18.11
C TYR A 47 25.43 -34.08 17.78
N GLY A 48 25.98 -35.07 18.47
CA GLY A 48 27.32 -35.58 18.17
C GLY A 48 27.49 -35.94 16.69
N SER A 49 28.72 -35.95 16.19
CA SER A 49 29.04 -36.19 14.79
C SER A 49 28.50 -37.52 14.20
N ASP A 50 28.10 -38.44 15.06
CA ASP A 50 27.60 -39.79 14.71
C ASP A 50 26.10 -39.93 14.90
N ASP A 51 25.40 -38.97 15.51
CA ASP A 51 23.95 -39.04 15.68
C ASP A 51 23.23 -38.69 14.38
N ALA A 52 22.43 -39.59 13.88
CA ALA A 52 21.44 -39.29 12.86
C ALA A 52 20.47 -38.26 13.44
N GLY A 53 20.37 -37.08 12.84
CA GLY A 53 19.42 -36.05 13.27
C GLY A 53 17.96 -36.54 13.37
N PRO A 54 17.00 -35.69 13.69
CA PRO A 54 15.61 -36.11 13.89
C PRO A 54 15.03 -36.79 12.66
N ASN A 55 14.29 -37.90 12.88
CA ASN A 55 13.44 -38.48 11.87
C ASN A 55 12.26 -37.55 11.64
N ALA A 56 12.16 -36.95 10.46
CA ALA A 56 11.06 -36.04 10.14
C ALA A 56 10.55 -36.21 8.72
N ASN A 57 9.25 -36.02 8.55
CA ASN A 57 8.57 -36.02 7.25
C ASN A 57 8.12 -34.60 6.91
N ILE A 58 8.79 -33.95 5.94
CA ILE A 58 8.42 -32.64 5.43
C ILE A 58 7.74 -32.83 4.08
N VAL A 59 6.53 -32.29 3.96
CA VAL A 59 5.76 -32.24 2.71
C VAL A 59 5.85 -30.85 2.13
N VAL A 60 6.11 -30.76 0.83
CA VAL A 60 6.15 -29.51 0.07
C VAL A 60 5.04 -29.51 -0.97
N LEU A 61 4.16 -28.51 -0.90
CA LEU A 61 2.98 -28.34 -1.73
C LEU A 61 3.15 -27.12 -2.66
N LEU A 62 3.53 -27.34 -3.93
CA LEU A 62 3.81 -26.28 -4.90
C LEU A 62 3.29 -26.61 -6.30
N PRO A 63 2.86 -25.61 -7.10
CA PRO A 63 2.51 -25.84 -8.51
C PRO A 63 3.80 -26.00 -9.35
N THR A 64 4.28 -27.23 -9.53
CA THR A 64 5.52 -27.53 -10.27
C THR A 64 5.28 -27.82 -11.75
N SER A 65 4.00 -27.85 -12.17
CA SER A 65 3.59 -27.90 -13.57
C SER A 65 2.45 -26.90 -13.87
N GLY A 66 1.99 -26.82 -15.11
CA GLY A 66 0.92 -25.90 -15.50
C GLY A 66 1.35 -24.41 -15.54
N ALA A 67 0.38 -23.51 -15.45
CA ALA A 67 0.57 -22.05 -15.63
C ALA A 67 1.54 -21.42 -14.60
N SER A 68 1.53 -21.91 -13.36
CA SER A 68 2.37 -21.34 -12.28
C SER A 68 3.68 -22.12 -12.07
N LYS A 69 4.06 -23.01 -13.02
CA LYS A 69 5.24 -23.88 -12.89
C LYS A 69 6.54 -23.13 -12.59
N ASN A 70 6.74 -21.96 -13.20
CA ASN A 70 7.98 -21.19 -13.04
C ASN A 70 8.12 -20.70 -11.59
N ILE A 71 7.04 -20.16 -11.01
CA ILE A 71 7.02 -19.73 -9.62
C ILE A 71 7.22 -20.91 -8.68
N GLY A 72 6.47 -21.99 -8.88
CA GLY A 72 6.58 -23.19 -8.05
C GLY A 72 7.97 -23.83 -8.10
N ASN A 73 8.57 -23.91 -9.28
CA ASN A 73 9.92 -24.47 -9.44
C ASN A 73 11.01 -23.54 -8.86
N ASN A 74 10.85 -22.21 -8.92
CA ASN A 74 11.78 -21.29 -8.26
C ASN A 74 11.79 -21.49 -6.74
N ILE A 75 10.61 -21.58 -6.13
CA ILE A 75 10.47 -21.86 -4.69
C ILE A 75 11.00 -23.25 -4.36
N LYS A 76 10.69 -24.27 -5.19
CA LYS A 76 11.20 -25.64 -5.01
C LYS A 76 12.74 -25.63 -4.98
N THR A 77 13.39 -25.04 -5.97
CA THR A 77 14.86 -24.94 -6.02
C THR A 77 15.44 -24.26 -4.79
N SER A 78 14.81 -23.21 -4.28
CA SER A 78 15.29 -22.54 -3.05
C SER A 78 15.15 -23.40 -1.81
N ILE A 79 14.06 -24.17 -1.70
CA ILE A 79 13.90 -25.17 -0.62
C ILE A 79 15.00 -26.24 -0.74
N GLU A 80 15.20 -26.81 -1.91
CA GLU A 80 16.26 -27.77 -2.15
C GLU A 80 17.65 -27.19 -1.80
N THR A 81 17.93 -25.94 -2.17
CA THR A 81 19.18 -25.23 -1.84
C THR A 81 19.40 -25.16 -0.34
N ALA A 82 18.37 -24.90 0.46
CA ALA A 82 18.48 -24.88 1.92
C ALA A 82 18.84 -26.28 2.47
N PHE A 83 18.29 -27.33 1.92
CA PHE A 83 18.55 -28.70 2.35
C PHE A 83 19.92 -29.24 1.92
N LEU A 84 20.48 -28.78 0.80
CA LEU A 84 21.82 -29.23 0.33
C LEU A 84 22.96 -28.89 1.28
N ARG A 85 22.80 -27.89 2.14
CA ARG A 85 23.83 -27.46 3.11
C ARG A 85 23.82 -28.26 4.41
N LYS A 86 22.96 -29.24 4.56
CA LYS A 86 22.74 -29.92 5.84
C LYS A 86 23.58 -31.19 5.96
N PRO A 87 24.24 -31.38 7.11
CA PRO A 87 24.89 -32.66 7.40
C PRO A 87 23.83 -33.76 7.58
N LYS A 88 24.27 -35.02 7.63
CA LYS A 88 23.49 -36.25 7.75
C LYS A 88 22.10 -36.11 8.41
N GLN A 89 21.05 -36.34 7.65
CA GLN A 89 19.68 -36.10 8.11
C GLN A 89 18.78 -37.29 7.76
N ASN A 90 17.95 -37.70 8.71
CA ASN A 90 16.85 -38.62 8.48
C ASN A 90 15.54 -37.86 8.12
N ILE A 91 15.66 -36.79 7.31
CA ILE A 91 14.52 -35.99 6.89
C ILE A 91 14.04 -36.50 5.52
N ARG A 92 12.77 -36.94 5.46
CA ARG A 92 12.08 -37.19 4.21
C ARG A 92 11.50 -35.87 3.71
N LEU A 93 11.94 -35.40 2.53
CA LEU A 93 11.39 -34.23 1.84
C LEU A 93 10.59 -34.71 0.62
N SER A 94 9.27 -34.56 0.66
CA SER A 94 8.36 -35.04 -0.39
C SER A 94 7.66 -33.89 -1.08
N PHE A 95 7.78 -33.79 -2.41
CA PHE A 95 7.17 -32.74 -3.22
C PHE A 95 5.88 -33.25 -3.86
N TYR A 96 4.81 -32.45 -3.78
CA TYR A 96 3.51 -32.70 -4.36
C TYR A 96 3.12 -31.55 -5.27
N ASP A 97 2.74 -31.87 -6.52
CA ASP A 97 2.40 -30.88 -7.54
C ASP A 97 0.94 -30.41 -7.42
N LEU A 98 0.75 -29.17 -7.03
CA LEU A 98 -0.56 -28.50 -6.93
C LEU A 98 -0.94 -27.77 -8.24
N SER A 99 -0.71 -28.39 -9.37
CA SER A 99 -1.22 -27.92 -10.66
C SER A 99 -2.60 -28.50 -10.98
N GLY A 100 -3.27 -27.91 -11.97
CA GLY A 100 -4.57 -28.37 -12.46
C GLY A 100 -5.76 -27.70 -11.76
N ASP A 101 -6.92 -28.30 -11.94
CA ASP A 101 -8.17 -27.80 -11.34
C ASP A 101 -8.23 -28.06 -9.82
N LYS A 102 -9.21 -27.45 -9.17
CA LYS A 102 -9.38 -27.53 -7.73
C LYS A 102 -9.58 -28.97 -7.25
N SER A 103 -10.36 -29.75 -7.97
CA SER A 103 -10.68 -31.15 -7.55
C SER A 103 -9.41 -31.99 -7.50
N ARG A 104 -8.54 -31.87 -8.52
CA ARG A 104 -7.24 -32.53 -8.54
C ARG A 104 -6.34 -32.05 -7.39
N ARG A 105 -6.24 -30.72 -7.18
CA ARG A 105 -5.42 -30.17 -6.09
C ARG A 105 -5.90 -30.64 -4.72
N ASP A 106 -7.22 -30.68 -4.48
CA ASP A 106 -7.79 -31.17 -3.22
C ASP A 106 -7.44 -32.65 -2.97
N LEU A 107 -7.41 -33.51 -4.02
CA LEU A 107 -6.97 -34.89 -3.89
C LEU A 107 -5.49 -34.99 -3.54
N VAL A 108 -4.63 -34.23 -4.21
CA VAL A 108 -3.19 -34.21 -3.93
C VAL A 108 -2.91 -33.72 -2.51
N ILE A 109 -3.63 -32.71 -2.03
CA ILE A 109 -3.50 -32.20 -0.66
C ILE A 109 -3.90 -33.27 0.35
N ARG A 110 -5.02 -34.01 0.12
CA ARG A 110 -5.45 -35.12 1.00
C ARG A 110 -4.41 -36.23 1.06
N ASP A 111 -3.86 -36.60 -0.09
CA ASP A 111 -2.81 -37.61 -0.17
C ASP A 111 -1.58 -37.18 0.62
N ALA A 112 -1.10 -35.97 0.39
CA ALA A 112 0.04 -35.38 1.09
C ALA A 112 -0.15 -35.32 2.61
N VAL A 113 -1.32 -34.88 3.09
CA VAL A 113 -1.64 -34.79 4.52
C VAL A 113 -1.79 -36.19 5.14
N SER A 114 -2.25 -37.21 4.38
CA SER A 114 -2.39 -38.58 4.86
C SER A 114 -1.07 -39.27 5.25
N THR A 115 0.06 -38.72 4.76
CA THR A 115 1.41 -39.17 5.14
C THR A 115 1.84 -38.78 6.55
N ASN A 116 0.98 -38.06 7.30
CA ASN A 116 1.25 -37.52 8.64
C ASN A 116 2.54 -36.67 8.69
N PRO A 117 2.64 -35.57 7.91
CA PRO A 117 3.82 -34.76 7.90
C PRO A 117 4.04 -34.04 9.24
N ASP A 118 5.31 -33.95 9.65
CA ASP A 118 5.71 -33.14 10.79
C ASP A 118 5.62 -31.65 10.47
N ILE A 119 5.93 -31.25 9.23
CA ILE A 119 5.86 -29.88 8.73
C ILE A 119 5.34 -29.90 7.29
N ILE A 120 4.53 -28.90 6.92
CA ILE A 120 4.12 -28.65 5.54
C ILE A 120 4.69 -27.30 5.10
N ILE A 121 5.40 -27.27 3.96
CA ILE A 121 5.88 -26.04 3.29
C ILE A 121 5.03 -25.79 2.04
N GLY A 122 4.49 -24.59 1.91
CA GLY A 122 3.43 -24.29 0.95
C GLY A 122 2.05 -24.44 1.62
N PRO A 123 0.95 -24.30 0.87
CA PRO A 123 0.84 -23.98 -0.57
C PRO A 123 1.20 -22.54 -0.93
N LEU A 124 1.18 -22.24 -2.25
CA LEU A 124 1.39 -20.89 -2.77
C LEU A 124 0.12 -20.04 -2.68
N PHE A 125 -1.04 -20.60 -2.97
CA PHE A 125 -2.30 -19.87 -3.11
C PHE A 125 -3.20 -20.02 -1.88
N ALA A 126 -4.02 -18.97 -1.62
CA ALA A 126 -4.93 -18.91 -0.48
C ALA A 126 -5.97 -20.04 -0.47
N GLU A 127 -6.53 -20.38 -1.63
CA GLU A 127 -7.53 -21.45 -1.74
C GLU A 127 -6.98 -22.79 -1.26
N ASP A 128 -5.79 -23.16 -1.75
CA ASP A 128 -5.12 -24.41 -1.37
C ASP A 128 -4.67 -24.37 0.10
N THR A 129 -4.21 -23.20 0.59
CA THR A 129 -3.86 -22.99 2.00
C THR A 129 -5.08 -23.23 2.91
N ASN A 130 -6.25 -22.77 2.52
CA ASN A 130 -7.49 -23.02 3.26
C ASN A 130 -7.87 -24.50 3.26
N THR A 131 -7.70 -25.20 2.13
CA THR A 131 -7.90 -26.66 2.07
C THR A 131 -6.96 -27.38 3.04
N VAL A 132 -5.66 -27.09 3.03
CA VAL A 132 -4.67 -27.67 3.97
C VAL A 132 -5.06 -27.36 5.41
N ARG A 133 -5.36 -26.10 5.74
CA ARG A 133 -5.73 -25.66 7.10
C ARG A 133 -6.90 -26.46 7.69
N ASN A 134 -7.87 -26.80 6.84
CA ASN A 134 -9.09 -27.49 7.27
C ASN A 134 -8.91 -29.00 7.52
N ILE A 135 -7.91 -29.64 6.88
CA ILE A 135 -7.76 -31.09 6.95
C ILE A 135 -6.48 -31.56 7.64
N LYS A 136 -5.47 -30.68 7.83
CA LYS A 136 -4.23 -31.04 8.51
C LYS A 136 -4.44 -31.40 9.98
N PRO A 137 -3.59 -32.24 10.58
CA PRO A 137 -3.57 -32.38 12.03
C PRO A 137 -3.35 -31.03 12.73
N SER A 138 -4.03 -30.83 13.86
CA SER A 138 -4.01 -29.53 14.56
C SER A 138 -2.59 -29.06 14.95
N LYS A 139 -1.70 -30.01 15.27
CA LYS A 139 -0.32 -29.73 15.71
C LYS A 139 0.66 -29.55 14.55
N THR A 140 0.33 -29.98 13.32
CA THR A 140 1.24 -29.85 12.17
C THR A 140 1.33 -28.39 11.73
N PRO A 141 2.50 -27.74 11.82
CA PRO A 141 2.70 -26.38 11.31
C PRO A 141 2.74 -26.37 9.79
N VAL A 142 2.20 -25.29 9.22
CA VAL A 142 2.18 -25.03 7.77
C VAL A 142 2.85 -23.69 7.52
N ILE A 143 3.89 -23.68 6.69
CA ILE A 143 4.57 -22.48 6.23
C ILE A 143 4.13 -22.20 4.79
N SER A 144 3.06 -21.47 4.62
CA SER A 144 2.48 -21.11 3.32
C SER A 144 3.23 -19.93 2.68
N PHE A 145 2.98 -19.70 1.40
CA PHE A 145 3.43 -18.51 0.66
C PHE A 145 2.27 -17.57 0.30
N THR A 146 1.09 -17.79 0.86
CA THR A 146 -0.04 -16.88 0.65
C THR A 146 0.19 -15.53 1.31
N SER A 147 -0.27 -14.46 0.67
CA SER A 147 -0.38 -13.12 1.26
C SER A 147 -1.77 -12.83 1.84
N ASP A 148 -2.70 -13.77 1.72
CA ASP A 148 -4.05 -13.63 2.27
C ASP A 148 -4.08 -13.93 3.77
N VAL A 149 -4.20 -12.89 4.58
CA VAL A 149 -4.24 -12.96 6.04
C VAL A 149 -5.41 -13.79 6.59
N LYS A 150 -6.50 -13.96 5.82
CA LYS A 150 -7.66 -14.77 6.23
C LYS A 150 -7.37 -16.27 6.20
N SER A 151 -6.36 -16.66 5.45
CA SER A 151 -5.92 -18.07 5.33
C SER A 151 -4.95 -18.49 6.44
N LEU A 152 -4.48 -17.55 7.27
CA LEU A 152 -3.49 -17.76 8.33
C LEU A 152 -4.13 -18.10 9.69
N GLY A 153 -3.31 -18.48 10.66
CA GLY A 153 -3.73 -18.92 12.00
C GLY A 153 -3.92 -20.44 12.10
N ASN A 154 -4.20 -20.96 13.28
CA ASN A 154 -4.29 -22.41 13.55
C ASN A 154 -3.04 -23.20 13.10
N ASN A 155 -1.86 -22.70 13.46
CA ASN A 155 -0.57 -23.24 13.01
C ASN A 155 -0.35 -23.17 11.48
N VAL A 156 -1.04 -22.25 10.80
CA VAL A 156 -0.75 -21.84 9.42
C VAL A 156 -0.14 -20.46 9.45
N MET A 157 1.06 -20.32 8.93
CA MET A 157 1.83 -19.08 8.86
C MET A 157 2.35 -18.85 7.46
N THR A 158 2.87 -17.66 7.21
CA THR A 158 3.49 -17.33 5.93
C THR A 158 4.88 -16.71 6.13
N THR A 159 5.79 -16.95 5.20
CA THR A 159 7.04 -16.20 5.06
C THR A 159 6.94 -15.11 4.00
N ASN A 160 5.81 -15.03 3.28
CA ASN A 160 5.59 -14.04 2.26
C ASN A 160 5.43 -12.63 2.88
N LEU A 161 5.71 -11.63 2.08
CA LEU A 161 5.38 -10.25 2.45
C LEU A 161 3.86 -10.05 2.45
N ILE A 162 3.34 -9.51 3.54
CA ILE A 162 1.94 -9.09 3.63
C ILE A 162 1.84 -7.65 3.08
N PRO A 163 1.09 -7.41 2.00
CA PRO A 163 1.02 -6.08 1.37
C PRO A 163 0.61 -4.96 2.33
N THR A 164 -0.26 -5.28 3.30
CA THR A 164 -0.72 -4.33 4.32
C THR A 164 0.40 -3.81 5.22
N GLN A 165 1.48 -4.56 5.38
CA GLN A 165 2.64 -4.16 6.17
C GLN A 165 3.40 -2.97 5.54
N SER A 166 3.44 -2.89 4.21
CA SER A 166 4.06 -1.75 3.53
C SER A 166 3.30 -0.45 3.77
N ILE A 167 1.98 -0.54 3.99
CA ILE A 167 1.13 0.61 4.32
C ILE A 167 1.50 1.18 5.67
N GLU A 168 1.67 0.33 6.69
CA GLU A 168 2.11 0.79 8.02
C GLU A 168 3.47 1.50 7.94
N THR A 169 4.43 0.88 7.26
CA THR A 169 5.76 1.46 7.11
C THR A 169 5.73 2.82 6.41
N ILE A 170 4.96 2.96 5.33
CA ILE A 170 4.93 4.21 4.57
C ILE A 170 4.08 5.29 5.25
N VAL A 171 2.97 4.94 5.91
CA VAL A 171 2.15 5.90 6.65
C VAL A 171 2.91 6.46 7.86
N ARG A 172 3.69 5.65 8.56
CA ARG A 172 4.60 6.11 9.59
C ARG A 172 5.64 7.09 9.02
N GLN A 173 6.17 6.82 7.82
CA GLN A 173 7.06 7.77 7.14
C GLN A 173 6.33 9.06 6.76
N MET A 174 5.10 8.99 6.27
CA MET A 174 4.28 10.18 6.00
C MET A 174 4.12 11.05 7.25
N GLN A 175 3.86 10.43 8.41
CA GLN A 175 3.81 11.15 9.69
C GLN A 175 5.16 11.81 10.03
N ASN A 176 6.27 11.10 9.86
CA ASN A 176 7.62 11.65 10.12
C ASN A 176 7.94 12.83 9.19
N ASP A 177 7.45 12.82 7.97
CA ASP A 177 7.57 13.90 6.99
C ASP A 177 6.60 15.08 7.27
N GLY A 178 5.71 14.92 8.26
CA GLY A 178 4.77 15.97 8.69
C GLY A 178 3.43 15.98 7.97
N ALA A 179 3.08 14.93 7.22
CA ALA A 179 1.78 14.81 6.58
C ALA A 179 0.64 14.75 7.62
N GLN A 180 -0.41 15.54 7.39
CA GLN A 180 -1.57 15.61 8.28
C GLN A 180 -2.88 15.28 7.56
N ASN A 181 -3.00 15.69 6.31
CA ASN A 181 -4.21 15.53 5.51
C ASN A 181 -3.86 14.85 4.19
N ILE A 182 -4.37 13.66 3.95
CA ILE A 182 -3.99 12.89 2.78
C ILE A 182 -5.19 12.54 1.89
N VAL A 183 -4.89 12.26 0.65
CA VAL A 183 -5.79 11.52 -0.24
C VAL A 183 -5.19 10.15 -0.56
N VAL A 184 -6.07 9.19 -0.77
CA VAL A 184 -5.70 7.80 -1.07
C VAL A 184 -6.28 7.41 -2.41
N PHE A 185 -5.45 6.84 -3.29
CA PHE A 185 -5.87 6.19 -4.52
C PHE A 185 -5.72 4.68 -4.39
N ALA A 186 -6.80 3.93 -4.61
CA ALA A 186 -6.84 2.49 -4.46
C ALA A 186 -7.45 1.82 -5.70
N PRO A 187 -6.95 0.66 -6.14
CA PRO A 187 -7.63 -0.16 -7.15
C PRO A 187 -9.05 -0.55 -6.72
N ASP A 188 -10.01 -0.53 -7.64
CA ASP A 188 -11.38 -0.99 -7.39
C ASP A 188 -11.48 -2.51 -7.55
N ASP A 189 -10.76 -3.22 -6.71
CA ASP A 189 -10.79 -4.67 -6.59
C ASP A 189 -10.68 -5.09 -5.11
N ASN A 190 -10.76 -6.39 -4.84
CA ASN A 190 -10.71 -6.91 -3.47
C ASN A 190 -9.40 -6.58 -2.76
N SER A 191 -8.27 -6.55 -3.48
CA SER A 191 -6.97 -6.23 -2.92
C SER A 191 -6.87 -4.75 -2.57
N GLY A 192 -7.29 -3.86 -3.49
CA GLY A 192 -7.31 -2.42 -3.26
C GLY A 192 -8.24 -2.03 -2.11
N LYS A 193 -9.42 -2.67 -1.99
CA LYS A 193 -10.34 -2.46 -0.86
C LYS A 193 -9.73 -2.89 0.47
N LEU A 194 -9.04 -4.03 0.51
CA LEU A 194 -8.30 -4.47 1.69
C LEU A 194 -7.20 -3.48 2.07
N MET A 195 -6.44 -3.01 1.09
CA MET A 195 -5.37 -2.04 1.31
C MET A 195 -5.91 -0.68 1.75
N ALA A 196 -7.04 -0.22 1.19
CA ALA A 196 -7.71 1.02 1.60
C ALA A 196 -8.24 0.93 3.05
N SER A 197 -8.83 -0.20 3.42
CA SER A 197 -9.25 -0.47 4.80
C SER A 197 -8.05 -0.45 5.76
N THR A 198 -6.95 -1.06 5.37
CA THR A 198 -5.69 -1.03 6.13
C THR A 198 -5.17 0.40 6.26
N ALA A 199 -5.12 1.16 5.17
CA ALA A 199 -4.64 2.53 5.17
C ALA A 199 -5.47 3.42 6.09
N ASN A 200 -6.80 3.26 6.08
CA ASN A 200 -7.68 3.99 6.98
C ASN A 200 -7.41 3.66 8.46
N HIS A 201 -7.27 2.37 8.78
CA HIS A 201 -6.98 1.93 10.14
C HIS A 201 -5.61 2.44 10.62
N VAL A 202 -4.59 2.35 9.78
CA VAL A 202 -3.23 2.80 10.10
C VAL A 202 -3.16 4.34 10.19
N ALA A 203 -3.83 5.07 9.30
CA ALA A 203 -3.88 6.52 9.34
C ALA A 203 -4.49 7.04 10.66
N ASP A 204 -5.53 6.37 11.18
CA ASP A 204 -6.12 6.68 12.48
C ASP A 204 -5.11 6.49 13.63
N ILE A 205 -4.27 5.42 13.57
CA ILE A 205 -3.21 5.16 14.56
C ILE A 205 -2.19 6.31 14.58
N TYR A 206 -1.77 6.77 13.41
CA TYR A 206 -0.76 7.82 13.26
C TYR A 206 -1.35 9.23 13.25
N SER A 207 -2.67 9.38 13.54
CA SER A 207 -3.38 10.67 13.57
C SER A 207 -3.29 11.44 12.25
N ILE A 208 -3.24 10.72 11.13
CA ILE A 208 -3.29 11.27 9.78
C ILE A 208 -4.74 11.22 9.28
N LYS A 209 -5.25 12.35 8.80
CA LYS A 209 -6.62 12.44 8.31
C LYS A 209 -6.70 12.08 6.83
N ILE A 210 -7.48 11.06 6.48
CA ILE A 210 -7.84 10.79 5.09
C ILE A 210 -8.96 11.74 4.69
N ASN A 211 -8.64 12.74 3.88
CA ASN A 211 -9.61 13.73 3.37
C ASN A 211 -10.38 13.22 2.16
N GLY A 212 -9.75 12.38 1.31
CA GLY A 212 -10.37 11.75 0.17
C GLY A 212 -9.88 10.32 -0.03
N LEU A 213 -10.76 9.44 -0.52
CA LEU A 213 -10.44 8.07 -0.93
C LEU A 213 -11.11 7.81 -2.28
N PHE A 214 -10.31 7.50 -3.29
CA PHE A 214 -10.74 7.34 -4.66
C PHE A 214 -10.40 5.95 -5.18
N TYR A 215 -11.43 5.22 -5.61
CA TYR A 215 -11.25 3.92 -6.24
C TYR A 215 -11.21 4.05 -7.76
N TYR A 216 -10.25 3.43 -8.40
CA TYR A 216 -10.09 3.45 -9.84
C TYR A 216 -9.95 2.03 -10.41
N LYS A 217 -10.31 1.85 -11.68
CA LYS A 217 -10.10 0.58 -12.39
C LYS A 217 -8.66 0.51 -12.90
N PRO A 218 -7.84 -0.47 -12.45
CA PRO A 218 -6.44 -0.60 -12.88
C PRO A 218 -6.29 -0.63 -14.40
N GLY A 219 -5.34 0.11 -14.94
CA GLY A 219 -5.06 0.20 -16.37
C GLY A 219 -6.16 0.89 -17.20
N ASN A 220 -7.23 1.39 -16.58
CA ASN A 220 -8.30 2.10 -17.29
C ASN A 220 -8.09 3.61 -17.22
N SER A 221 -7.65 4.20 -18.32
CA SER A 221 -7.30 5.63 -18.41
C SER A 221 -8.47 6.56 -18.08
N ASP A 222 -9.70 6.23 -18.50
CA ASP A 222 -10.87 7.08 -18.23
C ASP A 222 -11.24 7.08 -16.75
N SER A 223 -11.20 5.92 -16.10
CA SER A 223 -11.41 5.81 -14.65
C SER A 223 -10.33 6.58 -13.88
N ILE A 224 -9.06 6.44 -14.27
CA ILE A 224 -7.94 7.14 -13.65
C ILE A 224 -8.06 8.66 -13.85
N LYS A 225 -8.44 9.10 -15.05
CA LYS A 225 -8.69 10.52 -15.36
C LYS A 225 -9.79 11.11 -14.48
N ASP A 226 -10.92 10.40 -14.32
CA ASP A 226 -12.03 10.84 -13.49
C ASP A 226 -11.62 11.04 -12.04
N VAL A 227 -11.01 10.03 -11.41
CA VAL A 227 -10.58 10.14 -10.01
C VAL A 227 -9.52 11.24 -9.81
N SER A 228 -8.62 11.43 -10.78
CA SER A 228 -7.61 12.49 -10.73
C SER A 228 -8.24 13.89 -10.84
N MET A 229 -9.26 14.05 -11.68
CA MET A 229 -10.02 15.30 -11.79
C MET A 229 -10.75 15.63 -10.47
N ARG A 230 -11.41 14.65 -9.86
CA ARG A 230 -12.11 14.81 -8.57
C ARG A 230 -11.12 15.12 -7.44
N ALA A 231 -10.04 14.36 -7.34
CA ALA A 231 -9.01 14.57 -6.32
C ALA A 231 -8.30 15.92 -6.44
N SER A 232 -8.12 16.44 -7.65
CA SER A 232 -7.58 17.79 -7.87
C SER A 232 -8.57 18.91 -7.61
N MET A 233 -9.85 18.61 -7.35
CA MET A 233 -10.94 19.58 -7.25
C MET A 233 -11.02 20.51 -8.48
N TYR A 234 -10.67 19.96 -9.67
CA TYR A 234 -10.47 20.78 -10.87
C TYR A 234 -11.68 21.67 -11.19
N ASN A 235 -12.90 21.12 -11.18
CA ASN A 235 -14.11 21.87 -11.51
C ASN A 235 -14.32 23.08 -10.58
N ALA A 236 -14.15 22.89 -9.26
CA ALA A 236 -14.31 23.97 -8.29
C ALA A 236 -13.20 25.03 -8.43
N ARG A 237 -11.95 24.61 -8.62
CA ARG A 237 -10.80 25.50 -8.76
C ARG A 237 -10.80 26.25 -10.09
N SER A 238 -11.26 25.63 -11.18
CA SER A 238 -11.42 26.26 -12.49
C SER A 238 -12.58 27.27 -12.48
N ALA A 239 -13.72 26.91 -11.90
CA ALA A 239 -14.85 27.85 -11.74
C ALA A 239 -14.46 29.06 -10.88
N ALA A 240 -13.67 28.85 -9.82
CA ALA A 240 -13.15 29.97 -9.00
C ALA A 240 -12.21 30.88 -9.79
N ASN A 241 -11.35 30.33 -10.66
CA ASN A 241 -10.49 31.11 -11.55
C ASN A 241 -11.33 31.96 -12.51
N THR A 242 -12.29 31.33 -13.20
CA THR A 242 -13.18 32.05 -14.12
C THR A 242 -13.89 33.20 -13.40
N ARG A 243 -14.47 32.91 -12.24
CA ARG A 243 -15.18 33.93 -11.45
C ARG A 243 -14.27 35.07 -10.96
N ALA A 244 -13.04 34.77 -10.52
CA ALA A 244 -12.07 35.76 -10.11
C ALA A 244 -11.70 36.71 -11.30
N ARG A 245 -11.51 36.13 -12.48
CA ARG A 245 -11.22 36.90 -13.71
C ARG A 245 -12.38 37.81 -14.10
N GLU A 246 -13.62 37.31 -14.04
CA GLU A 246 -14.82 38.12 -14.28
C GLU A 246 -14.91 39.29 -13.32
N ILE A 247 -14.74 39.04 -12.00
CA ILE A 247 -14.78 40.10 -10.98
C ILE A 247 -13.72 41.19 -11.26
N LEU A 248 -12.47 40.80 -11.50
CA LEU A 248 -11.40 41.73 -11.77
C LEU A 248 -11.64 42.53 -13.06
N SER A 249 -12.07 41.86 -14.14
CA SER A 249 -12.38 42.51 -15.41
C SER A 249 -13.53 43.50 -15.28
N ASP A 250 -14.58 43.14 -14.54
CA ASP A 250 -15.73 44.01 -14.30
C ASP A 250 -15.31 45.29 -13.53
N ILE A 251 -14.49 45.15 -12.47
CA ILE A 251 -14.01 46.26 -11.69
C ILE A 251 -13.13 47.18 -12.58
N ILE A 252 -12.18 46.63 -13.33
CA ILE A 252 -11.28 47.39 -14.19
C ILE A 252 -12.04 48.19 -15.25
N ASN A 253 -13.11 47.64 -15.83
CA ASN A 253 -13.85 48.20 -16.94
C ASN A 253 -14.97 49.17 -16.51
N LYS A 254 -15.62 48.92 -15.36
CA LYS A 254 -16.84 49.62 -14.94
C LYS A 254 -16.61 50.70 -13.87
N GLU A 255 -15.49 50.61 -13.12
CA GLU A 255 -15.22 51.53 -12.02
C GLU A 255 -14.24 52.62 -12.39
N SER A 256 -14.49 53.84 -11.86
CA SER A 256 -13.50 54.93 -11.93
C SER A 256 -12.38 54.64 -10.91
N LEU A 257 -11.23 54.24 -11.42
CA LEU A 257 -10.07 53.82 -10.63
C LEU A 257 -8.91 54.79 -10.81
N ASP A 258 -8.18 55.04 -9.72
CA ASP A 258 -6.89 55.71 -9.81
C ASP A 258 -5.87 54.78 -10.53
N ALA A 259 -4.81 55.37 -11.07
CA ALA A 259 -3.82 54.63 -11.86
C ALA A 259 -3.12 53.51 -11.07
N PRO A 260 -2.69 53.67 -9.80
CA PRO A 260 -2.09 52.61 -9.02
C PRO A 260 -3.04 51.43 -8.79
N THR A 261 -4.30 51.68 -8.43
CA THR A 261 -5.32 50.63 -8.21
C THR A 261 -5.59 49.89 -9.50
N ARG A 262 -5.77 50.57 -10.62
CA ARG A 262 -5.97 49.96 -11.94
C ARG A 262 -4.80 49.02 -12.30
N THR A 263 -3.56 49.51 -12.12
CA THR A 263 -2.36 48.71 -12.40
C THR A 263 -2.30 47.47 -11.55
N ASN A 264 -2.58 47.57 -10.24
CA ASN A 264 -2.59 46.41 -9.34
C ASN A 264 -3.60 45.35 -9.76
N LEU A 265 -4.86 45.75 -10.04
CA LEU A 265 -5.91 44.82 -10.47
C LEU A 265 -5.60 44.17 -11.81
N THR A 266 -5.01 44.93 -12.76
CA THR A 266 -4.58 44.40 -14.06
C THR A 266 -3.48 43.34 -13.89
N ASN A 267 -2.50 43.60 -13.03
CA ASN A 267 -1.44 42.63 -12.74
C ASN A 267 -2.00 41.35 -12.10
N GLN A 268 -3.00 41.48 -11.20
CA GLN A 268 -3.67 40.31 -10.62
C GLN A 268 -4.42 39.52 -11.71
N LEU A 269 -5.18 40.21 -12.57
CA LEU A 269 -5.91 39.57 -13.68
C LEU A 269 -4.94 38.85 -14.62
N GLU A 270 -3.84 39.48 -14.99
CA GLU A 270 -2.83 38.86 -15.84
C GLU A 270 -2.23 37.59 -15.18
N LYS A 271 -1.90 37.67 -13.88
CA LYS A 271 -1.37 36.54 -13.13
C LYS A 271 -2.31 35.34 -13.13
N ILE A 272 -3.60 35.52 -12.79
CA ILE A 272 -4.57 34.42 -12.74
C ILE A 272 -5.00 33.93 -14.13
N SER A 273 -4.85 34.77 -15.17
CA SER A 273 -5.13 34.35 -16.56
C SER A 273 -4.09 33.41 -17.15
N ARG A 274 -2.93 33.29 -16.51
CA ARG A 274 -1.87 32.34 -16.90
C ARG A 274 -2.10 30.91 -16.34
N THR A 275 -3.11 30.73 -15.51
CA THR A 275 -3.45 29.43 -14.89
C THR A 275 -4.90 29.07 -15.20
N GLU A 276 -5.21 27.79 -15.27
CA GLU A 276 -6.58 27.30 -15.45
C GLU A 276 -7.34 27.17 -14.14
N THR A 277 -6.62 27.02 -13.03
CA THR A 277 -7.19 26.79 -11.71
C THR A 277 -6.74 27.83 -10.70
N LEU A 278 -7.59 28.12 -9.72
CA LEU A 278 -7.33 29.01 -8.60
C LEU A 278 -7.56 28.26 -7.28
N GLY A 279 -6.67 28.48 -6.31
CA GLY A 279 -6.79 27.92 -4.99
C GLY A 279 -5.94 26.66 -4.76
N LYS A 280 -5.81 26.29 -3.48
CA LYS A 280 -5.03 25.15 -3.03
C LYS A 280 -5.92 23.92 -2.86
N ILE A 281 -5.31 22.75 -2.95
CA ILE A 281 -5.93 21.48 -2.57
C ILE A 281 -5.95 21.34 -1.02
N PRO A 282 -6.93 20.62 -0.44
CA PRO A 282 -7.07 20.48 1.00
C PRO A 282 -6.30 19.28 1.59
N TYR A 283 -5.18 18.90 0.98
CA TYR A 283 -4.31 17.82 1.43
C TYR A 283 -2.85 18.14 1.13
N ASP A 284 -1.95 17.54 1.90
CA ASP A 284 -0.50 17.75 1.86
C ASP A 284 0.25 16.50 1.35
N ALA A 285 -0.43 15.33 1.28
CA ALA A 285 0.17 14.12 0.76
C ALA A 285 -0.82 13.20 0.04
N ILE A 286 -0.29 12.33 -0.80
CA ILE A 286 -1.02 11.34 -1.61
C ILE A 286 -0.44 9.97 -1.32
N LEU A 287 -1.31 8.99 -1.00
CA LEU A 287 -0.94 7.59 -0.84
C LEU A 287 -1.52 6.77 -1.99
N PHE A 288 -0.64 6.13 -2.76
CA PHE A 288 -1.01 5.24 -3.85
C PHE A 288 -0.95 3.78 -3.38
N LEU A 289 -2.08 3.08 -3.43
CA LEU A 289 -2.21 1.67 -3.04
C LEU A 289 -2.18 0.71 -4.25
N GLY A 290 -2.03 1.23 -5.46
CA GLY A 290 -1.86 0.46 -6.69
C GLY A 290 -0.40 0.33 -7.12
N ASN A 291 -0.20 -0.24 -8.31
CA ASN A 291 1.11 -0.39 -8.92
C ASN A 291 1.72 0.94 -9.39
N GLY A 292 3.01 0.93 -9.74
CA GLY A 292 3.71 2.14 -10.16
C GLY A 292 3.23 2.74 -11.48
N GLU A 293 2.78 1.92 -12.43
CA GLU A 293 2.31 2.39 -13.73
C GLU A 293 0.98 3.15 -13.62
N ASP A 294 0.06 2.65 -12.78
CA ASP A 294 -1.18 3.38 -12.49
C ASP A 294 -0.86 4.69 -11.73
N ALA A 295 0.07 4.67 -10.78
CA ALA A 295 0.50 5.87 -10.07
C ALA A 295 1.08 6.93 -11.02
N LYS A 296 1.92 6.53 -11.97
CA LYS A 296 2.45 7.39 -13.04
C LYS A 296 1.34 8.01 -13.88
N THR A 297 0.32 7.22 -14.23
CA THR A 297 -0.83 7.71 -14.99
C THR A 297 -1.67 8.70 -14.18
N ILE A 298 -1.94 8.39 -12.89
CA ILE A 298 -2.67 9.27 -11.98
C ILE A 298 -1.93 10.60 -11.81
N THR A 299 -0.61 10.58 -11.56
CA THR A 299 0.18 11.80 -11.36
C THR A 299 0.26 12.66 -12.61
N SER A 300 0.27 12.05 -13.79
CA SER A 300 0.21 12.76 -15.06
C SER A 300 -1.11 13.53 -15.21
N PHE A 301 -2.26 12.90 -14.88
CA PHE A 301 -3.55 13.60 -14.88
C PHE A 301 -3.66 14.63 -13.74
N LEU A 302 -3.18 14.34 -12.54
CA LEU A 302 -3.16 15.32 -11.45
C LEU A 302 -2.40 16.58 -11.87
N ARG A 303 -1.24 16.41 -12.53
CA ARG A 303 -0.46 17.53 -13.06
C ARG A 303 -1.20 18.31 -14.13
N TYR A 304 -1.90 17.60 -15.05
CA TYR A 304 -2.76 18.24 -16.04
C TYR A 304 -3.85 19.10 -15.37
N TYR A 305 -4.42 18.63 -14.26
CA TYR A 305 -5.40 19.37 -13.45
C TYR A 305 -4.78 20.35 -12.43
N GLY A 306 -3.50 20.66 -12.55
CA GLY A 306 -2.82 21.66 -11.74
C GLY A 306 -2.49 21.22 -10.31
N VAL A 307 -2.17 19.93 -10.10
CA VAL A 307 -1.65 19.37 -8.85
C VAL A 307 -0.37 18.59 -9.15
N GLY A 308 0.74 19.03 -8.59
CA GLY A 308 2.04 18.40 -8.79
C GLY A 308 2.72 17.99 -7.48
N ASN A 309 3.94 17.45 -7.61
CA ASN A 309 4.77 17.04 -6.48
C ASN A 309 5.21 18.15 -5.51
N ARG A 310 4.99 19.43 -5.90
CA ARG A 310 5.19 20.60 -5.03
C ARG A 310 3.97 20.95 -4.20
N ASP A 311 2.80 20.44 -4.58
CA ASP A 311 1.53 20.73 -3.92
C ASP A 311 1.22 19.67 -2.86
N ALA A 312 1.59 18.40 -3.11
CA ALA A 312 1.43 17.28 -2.18
C ALA A 312 2.59 16.28 -2.35
N ALA A 313 3.12 15.78 -1.25
CA ALA A 313 4.12 14.71 -1.24
C ALA A 313 3.48 13.37 -1.66
N MET A 314 4.23 12.53 -2.35
CA MET A 314 3.70 11.31 -2.97
C MET A 314 4.33 10.07 -2.34
N TYR A 315 3.49 9.08 -2.03
CA TYR A 315 3.91 7.87 -1.34
C TYR A 315 3.29 6.61 -1.96
N GLY A 316 4.13 5.58 -2.12
CA GLY A 316 3.73 4.28 -2.65
C GLY A 316 4.04 3.12 -1.72
N THR A 317 3.53 1.96 -2.08
CA THR A 317 3.75 0.71 -1.36
C THR A 317 4.80 -0.16 -2.06
N THR A 318 5.01 -1.37 -1.58
CA THR A 318 5.88 -2.37 -2.21
C THR A 318 5.46 -2.73 -3.64
N LEU A 319 4.24 -2.41 -4.05
CA LEU A 319 3.74 -2.62 -5.42
C LEU A 319 4.44 -1.73 -6.47
N TRP A 320 5.25 -0.75 -6.03
CA TRP A 320 6.06 0.06 -6.94
C TRP A 320 7.42 -0.58 -7.27
N HIS A 321 7.80 -1.62 -6.52
CA HIS A 321 9.07 -2.28 -6.76
C HIS A 321 9.10 -2.97 -8.13
N GLY A 322 10.13 -2.68 -8.91
CA GLY A 322 10.29 -3.25 -10.26
C GLY A 322 9.47 -2.55 -11.35
N SER A 323 8.66 -1.53 -11.03
CA SER A 323 7.99 -0.69 -12.02
C SER A 323 8.96 0.31 -12.66
N ASP A 324 8.77 0.61 -13.95
CA ASP A 324 9.56 1.63 -14.67
C ASP A 324 9.03 3.04 -14.41
N ILE A 325 9.23 3.51 -13.17
CA ILE A 325 8.74 4.81 -12.70
C ILE A 325 9.86 5.76 -12.26
N ALA A 326 11.09 5.27 -12.16
CA ALA A 326 12.19 6.04 -11.58
C ALA A 326 12.57 7.26 -12.44
N SER A 327 12.36 7.19 -13.75
CA SER A 327 12.61 8.28 -14.70
C SER A 327 11.44 9.26 -14.83
N ASP A 328 10.28 8.98 -14.20
CA ASP A 328 9.12 9.84 -14.33
C ASP A 328 9.24 11.07 -13.43
N PHE A 329 9.37 12.24 -14.05
CA PHE A 329 9.54 13.50 -13.34
C PHE A 329 8.30 13.90 -12.50
N THR A 330 7.11 13.37 -12.80
CA THR A 330 5.89 13.65 -12.02
C THR A 330 5.94 12.99 -10.66
N LEU A 331 6.72 11.91 -10.53
CA LEU A 331 6.97 11.17 -9.29
C LEU A 331 8.30 11.56 -8.60
N SER A 332 9.01 12.57 -9.10
CA SER A 332 10.26 13.02 -8.46
C SER A 332 10.03 13.46 -7.02
N GLY A 333 10.81 12.92 -6.08
CA GLY A 333 10.64 13.08 -4.64
C GLY A 333 9.62 12.13 -4.00
N ALA A 334 8.96 11.27 -4.78
CA ALA A 334 8.05 10.28 -4.24
C ALA A 334 8.81 9.19 -3.47
N LYS A 335 8.23 8.75 -2.34
CA LYS A 335 8.81 7.71 -1.50
C LYS A 335 7.95 6.45 -1.52
N TYR A 336 8.59 5.27 -1.45
CA TYR A 336 7.85 4.00 -1.35
C TYR A 336 8.57 2.99 -0.47
N ALA A 337 7.78 2.17 0.23
CA ALA A 337 8.31 1.09 1.05
C ALA A 337 8.63 -0.13 0.17
N THR A 338 9.78 -0.78 0.40
CA THR A 338 10.14 -2.01 -0.31
C THR A 338 11.04 -2.90 0.55
N LEU A 339 11.17 -4.16 0.13
CA LEU A 339 12.10 -5.10 0.75
C LEU A 339 13.56 -4.66 0.57
N PRO A 340 14.45 -4.99 1.52
CA PRO A 340 15.88 -4.96 1.27
C PRO A 340 16.26 -5.83 0.06
N PRO A 341 17.43 -5.60 -0.56
CA PRO A 341 17.96 -6.51 -1.58
C PRO A 341 18.06 -7.94 -1.02
N ILE A 342 17.94 -8.90 -1.92
CA ILE A 342 18.25 -10.30 -1.60
C ILE A 342 19.74 -10.40 -1.23
N SER A 343 20.07 -11.14 -0.18
CA SER A 343 21.45 -11.25 0.32
C SER A 343 22.36 -11.93 -0.70
N ASP A 344 23.58 -11.40 -0.87
CA ASP A 344 24.58 -11.93 -1.80
C ASP A 344 24.91 -13.40 -1.50
N ASN A 345 24.87 -13.80 -0.25
CA ASN A 345 25.05 -15.19 0.16
C ASN A 345 23.98 -16.10 -0.43
N PHE A 346 22.71 -15.72 -0.33
CA PHE A 346 21.64 -16.53 -0.93
C PHE A 346 21.67 -16.47 -2.47
N ILE A 347 21.93 -15.31 -3.06
CA ILE A 347 22.11 -15.19 -4.52
C ILE A 347 23.17 -16.17 -5.01
N SER A 348 24.33 -16.17 -4.37
CA SER A 348 25.45 -17.07 -4.75
C SER A 348 25.08 -18.55 -4.62
N LEU A 349 24.41 -18.94 -3.53
CA LEU A 349 23.99 -20.31 -3.29
C LEU A 349 22.91 -20.78 -4.29
N TYR A 350 21.91 -19.94 -4.51
CA TYR A 350 20.83 -20.24 -5.45
C TYR A 350 21.37 -20.34 -6.90
N ASN A 351 22.27 -19.43 -7.27
CA ASN A 351 22.87 -19.41 -8.60
C ASN A 351 23.71 -20.67 -8.88
N MET A 352 24.44 -21.19 -7.88
CA MET A 352 25.16 -22.47 -8.03
C MET A 352 24.23 -23.65 -8.35
N VAL A 353 22.98 -23.62 -7.89
CA VAL A 353 22.00 -24.70 -8.10
C VAL A 353 21.15 -24.45 -9.35
N ALA A 354 20.69 -23.22 -9.54
CA ALA A 354 19.71 -22.85 -10.57
C ALA A 354 20.33 -22.27 -11.84
N GLY A 355 21.61 -21.84 -11.81
CA GLY A 355 22.28 -21.17 -12.92
C GLY A 355 21.75 -19.76 -13.24
N ARG A 356 20.98 -19.16 -12.32
CA ARG A 356 20.37 -17.84 -12.44
C ARG A 356 20.11 -17.22 -11.07
N ASP A 357 19.85 -15.93 -11.04
CA ASP A 357 19.55 -15.23 -9.79
C ASP A 357 18.15 -15.56 -9.25
N PRO A 358 17.96 -15.58 -7.90
CA PRO A 358 16.68 -15.78 -7.27
C PRO A 358 15.79 -14.54 -7.36
N ASP A 359 14.47 -14.76 -7.36
CA ASP A 359 13.46 -13.73 -7.08
C ASP A 359 13.10 -13.68 -5.58
N TYR A 360 12.25 -12.73 -5.18
CA TYR A 360 11.82 -12.60 -3.77
C TYR A 360 11.02 -13.81 -3.27
N LEU A 361 10.22 -14.47 -4.13
CA LEU A 361 9.51 -15.69 -3.74
C LEU A 361 10.46 -16.85 -3.49
N SER A 362 11.55 -16.96 -4.28
CA SER A 362 12.65 -17.88 -4.03
C SER A 362 13.30 -17.59 -2.67
N ALA A 363 13.54 -16.32 -2.35
CA ALA A 363 14.08 -15.90 -1.07
C ALA A 363 13.18 -16.31 0.10
N PHE A 364 11.87 -16.14 -0.03
CA PHE A 364 10.90 -16.58 0.98
C PHE A 364 10.82 -18.10 1.11
N GLY A 365 10.98 -18.83 0.00
CA GLY A 365 11.09 -20.29 0.00
C GLY A 365 12.31 -20.80 0.76
N TYR A 366 13.44 -20.13 0.61
CA TYR A 366 14.67 -20.41 1.35
C TYR A 366 14.51 -20.13 2.85
N ASP A 367 13.92 -18.99 3.21
CA ASP A 367 13.60 -18.63 4.59
C ASP A 367 12.64 -19.65 5.22
N ALA A 368 11.60 -20.09 4.48
CA ALA A 368 10.63 -21.09 4.93
C ALA A 368 11.30 -22.44 5.22
N ALA A 369 12.20 -22.87 4.34
CA ALA A 369 12.93 -24.13 4.52
C ALA A 369 13.87 -24.08 5.74
N ASN A 370 14.60 -22.96 5.92
CA ASN A 370 15.45 -22.78 7.09
C ASN A 370 14.64 -22.67 8.40
N LEU A 371 13.46 -22.00 8.36
CA LEU A 371 12.54 -21.96 9.49
C LEU A 371 12.05 -23.37 9.85
N ALA A 372 11.65 -24.19 8.87
CA ALA A 372 11.24 -25.57 9.05
C ALA A 372 12.35 -26.43 9.67
N LEU A 373 13.56 -26.31 9.16
CA LEU A 373 14.73 -26.98 9.70
C LEU A 373 15.02 -26.56 11.15
N GLY A 374 14.97 -25.27 11.43
CA GLY A 374 15.14 -24.76 12.79
C GLY A 374 14.12 -25.33 13.78
N MET A 375 12.86 -25.48 13.37
CA MET A 375 11.83 -26.12 14.21
C MET A 375 12.16 -27.57 14.57
N LEU A 376 12.74 -28.34 13.66
CA LEU A 376 13.11 -29.74 13.91
C LEU A 376 14.31 -29.90 14.83
N TYR A 377 15.24 -28.95 14.78
CA TYR A 377 16.49 -29.03 15.53
C TYR A 377 16.51 -28.19 16.83
N THR A 378 15.53 -27.32 17.04
CA THR A 378 15.50 -26.50 18.26
C THR A 378 15.17 -27.32 19.51
N GLN A 379 15.80 -26.95 20.63
CA GLN A 379 15.39 -27.45 21.95
C GLN A 379 14.25 -26.63 22.58
N LYS A 380 13.89 -25.50 21.97
CA LYS A 380 12.73 -24.71 22.37
C LYS A 380 11.45 -25.44 21.96
N SER A 381 10.33 -25.13 22.59
CA SER A 381 9.04 -25.53 22.03
C SER A 381 8.87 -24.90 20.66
N THR A 382 8.11 -25.55 19.77
CA THR A 382 7.84 -25.04 18.40
C THR A 382 7.32 -23.60 18.44
N ASP A 383 6.40 -23.27 19.33
CA ASP A 383 5.84 -21.92 19.46
C ASP A 383 6.89 -20.91 19.95
N ALA A 384 7.74 -21.28 20.91
CA ALA A 384 8.80 -20.39 21.41
C ALA A 384 9.90 -20.14 20.36
N TYR A 385 10.07 -21.06 19.41
CA TYR A 385 10.95 -20.85 18.27
C TYR A 385 10.27 -20.01 17.20
N LEU A 386 9.10 -20.39 16.74
CA LEU A 386 8.39 -19.73 15.64
C LEU A 386 8.03 -18.28 15.93
N PHE A 387 7.56 -18.01 17.13
CA PHE A 387 7.04 -16.70 17.53
C PHE A 387 8.05 -15.91 18.38
N ASP A 388 9.35 -16.15 18.19
CA ASP A 388 10.38 -15.37 18.84
C ASP A 388 10.24 -13.89 18.45
N PRO A 389 9.98 -12.99 19.40
CA PRO A 389 9.76 -11.58 19.08
C PRO A 389 10.99 -10.89 18.50
N SER A 390 12.20 -11.43 18.72
CA SER A 390 13.42 -10.93 18.12
C SER A 390 13.52 -11.28 16.64
N GLY A 391 12.86 -12.35 16.21
CA GLY A 391 12.84 -12.81 14.83
C GLY A 391 14.18 -13.34 14.32
N TYR A 392 14.31 -13.35 13.03
CA TYR A 392 15.40 -13.98 12.28
C TYR A 392 15.97 -13.03 11.24
N ILE A 393 17.26 -13.16 10.98
CA ILE A 393 17.90 -12.60 9.79
C ILE A 393 17.69 -13.61 8.67
N GLY A 394 16.86 -13.25 7.70
CA GLY A 394 16.58 -14.06 6.51
C GLY A 394 17.33 -13.57 5.28
N SER A 395 16.95 -14.11 4.13
CA SER A 395 17.55 -13.80 2.83
C SER A 395 17.21 -12.39 2.30
N THR A 396 16.22 -11.72 2.88
CA THR A 396 15.82 -10.33 2.53
C THR A 396 15.77 -9.41 3.76
N GLY A 397 16.77 -9.51 4.63
CA GLY A 397 16.81 -8.78 5.90
C GLY A 397 16.04 -9.50 7.01
N ILE A 398 15.73 -8.78 8.09
CA ILE A 398 15.09 -9.40 9.25
C ILE A 398 13.58 -9.64 9.02
N PHE A 399 13.11 -10.74 9.59
CA PHE A 399 11.69 -11.06 9.68
C PHE A 399 11.35 -11.81 10.96
N ARG A 400 10.08 -11.80 11.36
CA ARG A 400 9.53 -12.66 12.42
C ARG A 400 8.14 -13.13 12.04
N ILE A 401 7.70 -14.22 12.67
CA ILE A 401 6.32 -14.71 12.55
C ILE A 401 5.53 -14.27 13.76
N GLN A 402 4.39 -13.67 13.54
CA GLN A 402 3.47 -13.26 14.60
C GLN A 402 2.56 -14.42 15.02
N PRO A 403 2.00 -14.43 16.25
CA PRO A 403 1.12 -15.49 16.71
C PRO A 403 -0.14 -15.73 15.85
N ASN A 404 -0.56 -14.73 15.07
CA ASN A 404 -1.66 -14.88 14.10
C ASN A 404 -1.22 -15.51 12.76
N GLY A 405 0.06 -15.92 12.63
CA GLY A 405 0.65 -16.54 11.45
C GLY A 405 1.16 -15.57 10.39
N GLN A 406 0.99 -14.25 10.59
CA GLN A 406 1.52 -13.26 9.65
C GLN A 406 3.03 -13.13 9.80
N SER A 407 3.74 -12.97 8.67
CA SER A 407 5.13 -12.53 8.71
C SER A 407 5.19 -11.01 8.88
N GLU A 408 6.14 -10.57 9.65
CA GLU A 408 6.54 -9.17 9.73
C GLU A 408 7.98 -9.06 9.21
N ARG A 409 8.17 -8.27 8.14
CA ARG A 409 9.47 -8.06 7.51
C ARG A 409 9.90 -6.62 7.63
N ALA A 410 11.18 -6.39 7.91
CA ALA A 410 11.74 -5.05 7.90
C ALA A 410 11.80 -4.52 6.47
N LEU A 411 11.23 -3.34 6.25
CA LEU A 411 11.19 -2.68 4.95
C LEU A 411 12.11 -1.46 4.95
N ARG A 412 12.74 -1.18 3.82
CA ARG A 412 13.42 0.09 3.54
C ARG A 412 12.50 1.05 2.82
N ILE A 413 12.83 2.33 2.84
CA ILE A 413 12.13 3.35 2.06
C ILE A 413 13.08 3.84 0.97
N MET A 414 12.57 3.83 -0.25
CA MET A 414 13.22 4.39 -1.43
C MET A 414 12.62 5.74 -1.76
N GLU A 415 13.42 6.60 -2.39
CA GLU A 415 12.99 7.88 -2.94
C GLU A 415 13.36 7.94 -4.42
N LEU A 416 12.39 8.35 -5.25
CA LEU A 416 12.58 8.54 -6.68
C LEU A 416 13.21 9.91 -6.93
N ASP A 417 14.32 9.99 -7.66
CA ASP A 417 14.97 11.27 -7.95
C ASP A 417 14.54 11.89 -9.30
N GLY A 418 13.71 11.17 -10.07
CA GLY A 418 13.22 11.61 -11.38
C GLY A 418 14.28 11.57 -12.48
N SER A 419 15.48 11.06 -12.21
CA SER A 419 16.59 10.94 -13.18
C SER A 419 16.76 9.54 -13.76
N GLY A 420 15.98 8.58 -13.29
CA GLY A 420 16.03 7.17 -13.67
C GLY A 420 16.44 6.24 -12.52
N ASP A 421 16.82 6.80 -11.37
CA ASP A 421 17.25 6.05 -10.21
C ASP A 421 16.30 6.19 -9.02
N ALA A 422 16.23 5.14 -8.22
CA ALA A 422 15.62 5.14 -6.90
C ALA A 422 16.71 5.01 -5.84
N LYS A 423 16.81 5.97 -4.93
CA LYS A 423 17.82 5.98 -3.86
C LYS A 423 17.22 5.49 -2.55
N THR A 424 18.03 4.81 -1.75
CA THR A 424 17.62 4.46 -0.38
C THR A 424 17.51 5.73 0.45
N PHE A 425 16.28 6.11 0.80
CA PHE A 425 15.99 7.21 1.72
C PHE A 425 16.20 6.78 3.17
N MET A 426 15.65 5.62 3.55
CA MET A 426 15.81 5.03 4.87
C MET A 426 16.09 3.53 4.74
N SER A 427 17.18 3.07 5.37
CA SER A 427 17.51 1.65 5.41
C SER A 427 16.49 0.87 6.25
N ALA A 428 16.31 -0.40 5.92
CA ALA A 428 15.52 -1.29 6.75
C ALA A 428 16.14 -1.42 8.14
N PRO A 429 15.34 -1.49 9.22
CA PRO A 429 15.85 -1.73 10.56
C PRO A 429 16.53 -3.09 10.65
N THR A 430 17.53 -3.19 11.54
CA THR A 430 18.30 -4.43 11.79
C THR A 430 17.79 -5.21 13.01
N ASN A 431 16.81 -4.66 13.74
CA ASN A 431 16.13 -5.31 14.85
C ASN A 431 14.70 -4.76 14.98
N PHE A 432 13.81 -5.52 15.63
CA PHE A 432 12.41 -5.14 15.85
C PHE A 432 12.25 -4.33 17.14
N ILE A 433 12.88 -3.14 17.19
CA ILE A 433 12.78 -2.21 18.32
C ILE A 433 11.55 -1.29 18.27
N THR A 434 10.92 -1.18 17.11
CA THR A 434 9.70 -0.39 16.91
C THR A 434 8.48 -1.26 17.10
N GLN A 435 7.44 -0.77 17.78
CA GLN A 435 6.16 -1.43 17.80
C GLN A 435 5.55 -1.35 16.40
N ILE A 436 5.37 -2.49 15.76
CA ILE A 436 4.55 -2.61 14.55
C ILE A 436 3.22 -3.23 14.98
N TYR A 437 2.12 -2.65 14.53
CA TYR A 437 0.79 -3.10 14.87
C TYR A 437 0.41 -4.29 13.99
N SER A 438 0.00 -5.41 14.61
CA SER A 438 -0.62 -6.49 13.85
C SER A 438 -2.05 -6.10 13.52
N ILE A 439 -2.37 -6.08 12.23
CA ILE A 439 -3.72 -5.81 11.74
C ILE A 439 -4.44 -7.14 11.61
N ASN A 440 -5.48 -7.37 12.41
CA ASN A 440 -6.29 -8.56 12.26
C ASN A 440 -7.34 -8.35 11.16
N SER A 441 -7.71 -9.41 10.46
CA SER A 441 -8.75 -9.36 9.42
C SER A 441 -10.11 -8.89 9.97
N SER A 442 -10.37 -9.08 11.28
CA SER A 442 -11.57 -8.58 11.97
C SER A 442 -11.61 -7.05 12.12
N ASP A 443 -10.46 -6.39 12.02
CA ASP A 443 -10.34 -4.94 12.21
C ASP A 443 -10.54 -4.19 10.88
N LEU A 444 -10.51 -4.94 9.77
CA LEU A 444 -10.67 -4.41 8.42
C LEU A 444 -12.15 -4.40 8.03
N ARG A 445 -12.60 -3.29 7.47
CA ARG A 445 -13.96 -3.07 7.00
C ARG A 445 -13.91 -2.48 5.60
N ASP A 446 -14.93 -2.75 4.79
CA ASP A 446 -15.07 -2.04 3.52
C ASP A 446 -15.25 -0.54 3.80
N ILE A 447 -14.35 0.24 3.24
CA ILE A 447 -14.38 1.69 3.34
C ILE A 447 -14.96 2.24 2.04
N PRO A 448 -16.08 2.97 2.09
CA PRO A 448 -16.65 3.58 0.89
C PRO A 448 -15.73 4.68 0.35
N GLU A 449 -15.90 4.98 -0.92
CA GLU A 449 -15.27 6.14 -1.54
C GLU A 449 -15.60 7.41 -0.75
N LYS A 450 -14.64 8.32 -0.66
CA LYS A 450 -14.78 9.57 0.09
C LYS A 450 -14.34 10.72 -0.77
N GLU A 451 -15.32 11.53 -1.16
CA GLU A 451 -15.05 12.79 -1.84
C GLU A 451 -14.39 13.80 -0.92
N LEU A 452 -13.57 14.65 -1.53
CA LEU A 452 -13.03 15.80 -0.81
C LEU A 452 -14.16 16.73 -0.39
N THR A 453 -14.20 17.08 0.89
CA THR A 453 -15.16 18.06 1.41
C THR A 453 -14.76 19.43 0.81
N THR A 454 -15.41 19.82 -0.26
CA THR A 454 -15.25 21.14 -0.86
C THR A 454 -16.00 22.15 -0.02
N ARG A 455 -15.35 22.79 0.95
CA ARG A 455 -15.70 24.21 1.16
C ARG A 455 -15.28 24.88 -0.14
N GLY A 456 -16.25 25.33 -0.94
CA GLY A 456 -16.00 25.81 -2.29
C GLY A 456 -14.84 26.81 -2.30
N VAL A 457 -13.98 26.72 -3.29
CA VAL A 457 -12.86 27.66 -3.43
C VAL A 457 -13.45 29.05 -3.62
N ASN A 458 -13.28 29.91 -2.62
CA ASN A 458 -13.81 31.28 -2.70
C ASN A 458 -12.82 32.16 -3.48
N PRO A 459 -13.20 32.71 -4.64
CA PRO A 459 -12.34 33.57 -5.41
C PRO A 459 -11.77 34.77 -4.62
N GLY A 460 -12.55 35.28 -3.67
CA GLY A 460 -12.16 36.43 -2.84
C GLY A 460 -10.99 36.16 -1.90
N ASP A 461 -10.64 34.91 -1.65
CA ASP A 461 -9.48 34.56 -0.82
C ASP A 461 -8.15 34.70 -1.61
N TYR A 462 -8.23 34.81 -2.94
CA TYR A 462 -7.09 34.79 -3.85
C TYR A 462 -6.91 36.06 -4.67
N ILE A 463 -7.87 37.00 -4.59
CA ILE A 463 -7.80 38.31 -5.23
C ILE A 463 -7.95 39.41 -4.19
N THR A 464 -7.17 40.49 -4.36
CA THR A 464 -7.22 41.62 -3.46
C THR A 464 -8.02 42.77 -4.12
N ILE A 465 -9.23 43.00 -3.59
CA ILE A 465 -10.11 44.08 -4.04
C ILE A 465 -10.14 45.17 -2.96
N PRO A 466 -9.98 46.47 -3.32
CA PRO A 466 -10.13 47.58 -2.39
C PRO A 466 -11.48 47.55 -1.64
N GLU A 467 -11.48 47.88 -0.35
CA GLU A 467 -12.64 47.74 0.50
C GLU A 467 -13.87 48.51 0.06
N ASN A 468 -13.67 49.73 -0.47
CA ASN A 468 -14.72 50.56 -1.04
C ASN A 468 -15.44 49.89 -2.23
N LEU A 469 -14.75 49.03 -2.96
CA LEU A 469 -15.32 48.24 -4.08
C LEU A 469 -15.95 46.93 -3.60
N ARG A 470 -15.41 46.32 -2.54
CA ARG A 470 -15.97 45.10 -1.93
C ARG A 470 -17.39 45.29 -1.40
N ARG A 471 -17.73 46.48 -0.92
CA ARG A 471 -19.04 46.82 -0.36
C ARG A 471 -20.15 46.91 -1.40
N LYS A 472 -19.81 47.03 -2.68
CA LYS A 472 -20.80 46.97 -3.76
C LYS A 472 -21.33 45.57 -3.92
N SER A 473 -22.65 45.37 -3.86
CA SER A 473 -23.29 44.06 -3.90
C SER A 473 -22.92 43.19 -5.09
N ALA A 474 -22.54 43.83 -6.23
CA ALA A 474 -22.11 43.14 -7.46
C ALA A 474 -20.80 42.35 -7.31
N TYR A 475 -19.96 42.70 -6.34
CA TYR A 475 -18.65 42.07 -6.13
C TYR A 475 -18.57 41.23 -4.87
N ARG A 476 -19.72 40.92 -4.23
CA ARG A 476 -19.76 39.94 -3.16
C ARG A 476 -19.40 38.59 -3.73
N THR A 477 -18.30 38.04 -3.26
CA THR A 477 -17.85 36.71 -3.61
C THR A 477 -18.81 35.68 -3.00
N LYS A 478 -19.71 35.12 -3.82
CA LYS A 478 -20.47 33.93 -3.43
C LYS A 478 -19.54 32.71 -3.45
N THR A 479 -19.52 31.93 -2.39
CA THR A 479 -18.86 30.63 -2.37
C THR A 479 -19.46 29.75 -3.47
N ILE A 480 -18.64 29.31 -4.43
CA ILE A 480 -19.07 28.44 -5.52
C ILE A 480 -18.89 27.00 -5.05
N GLY A 481 -19.96 26.25 -5.00
CA GLY A 481 -19.90 24.80 -4.77
C GLY A 481 -19.96 24.34 -3.30
N ALA A 482 -20.93 24.82 -2.54
CA ALA A 482 -21.35 24.10 -1.34
C ALA A 482 -22.79 23.62 -1.53
N ASN A 483 -22.99 22.34 -1.80
CA ASN A 483 -24.23 21.73 -1.42
C ASN A 483 -24.21 21.69 0.12
N TYR A 484 -24.85 22.64 0.74
CA TYR A 484 -25.10 22.66 2.16
C TYR A 484 -26.08 21.53 2.46
N VAL A 485 -25.62 20.47 3.05
CA VAL A 485 -26.48 19.64 3.89
C VAL A 485 -26.50 20.34 5.24
N SER A 486 -27.51 21.15 5.49
CA SER A 486 -27.81 21.65 6.83
C SER A 486 -28.35 20.50 7.66
N ASP A 487 -27.78 20.30 8.84
CA ASP A 487 -28.28 19.37 9.88
C ASP A 487 -29.58 19.85 10.54
N ASP A 488 -30.43 20.59 9.82
CA ASP A 488 -31.77 20.97 10.33
C ASP A 488 -32.81 20.62 9.26
N ASN A 489 -33.71 19.72 9.64
CA ASN A 489 -34.86 19.25 8.90
C ASN A 489 -35.75 20.39 8.41
N GLU A 490 -35.56 20.86 7.18
CA GLU A 490 -36.63 21.44 6.35
C GLU A 490 -36.28 21.24 4.88
N VAL A 491 -36.99 20.30 4.24
CA VAL A 491 -36.97 20.06 2.82
C VAL A 491 -37.77 21.17 2.15
N THR A 492 -37.06 22.16 1.57
CA THR A 492 -37.67 23.05 0.57
C THR A 492 -37.20 22.60 -0.81
N GLU A 493 -38.13 22.06 -1.59
CA GLU A 493 -37.96 21.78 -3.01
C GLU A 493 -37.45 23.03 -3.74
N SER A 494 -36.21 22.97 -4.24
CA SER A 494 -35.72 23.95 -5.20
C SER A 494 -36.00 23.43 -6.61
N ALA A 495 -36.66 24.27 -7.39
CA ALA A 495 -37.05 24.04 -8.79
C ALA A 495 -35.84 23.63 -9.66
N PRO A 496 -36.09 22.82 -10.72
CA PRO A 496 -35.03 22.34 -11.60
C PRO A 496 -34.44 23.49 -12.40
N VAL A 497 -33.12 23.60 -12.40
CA VAL A 497 -32.37 24.50 -13.25
C VAL A 497 -32.49 24.01 -14.69
N GLN A 498 -33.23 24.74 -15.53
CA GLN A 498 -33.24 24.54 -16.96
C GLN A 498 -31.87 24.89 -17.54
N ILE A 499 -31.21 23.89 -18.10
CA ILE A 499 -30.04 24.06 -18.93
C ILE A 499 -30.55 24.47 -20.32
N TYR A 500 -30.36 25.76 -20.67
CA TYR A 500 -30.53 26.19 -22.05
C TYR A 500 -29.31 25.71 -22.85
N ALA A 501 -29.55 24.79 -23.79
CA ALA A 501 -28.62 24.50 -24.87
C ALA A 501 -28.55 25.73 -25.78
N SER A 502 -27.39 26.36 -25.87
CA SER A 502 -27.10 27.35 -26.91
C SER A 502 -26.23 26.73 -27.97
N ASP A 503 -26.80 26.67 -29.14
CA ASP A 503 -26.31 26.51 -30.50
C ASP A 503 -24.82 26.17 -30.73
N GLU A 504 -24.69 25.12 -31.54
CA GLU A 504 -23.47 24.71 -32.25
C GLU A 504 -22.79 25.91 -32.93
N LYS A 505 -21.52 26.14 -32.62
CA LYS A 505 -20.59 26.84 -33.51
C LYS A 505 -19.34 26.01 -33.69
N GLU A 506 -19.02 25.81 -34.95
CA GLU A 506 -17.89 25.15 -35.54
C GLU A 506 -16.58 25.24 -34.73
N ILE A 507 -16.03 24.08 -34.41
CA ILE A 507 -14.68 23.92 -33.92
C ILE A 507 -13.75 23.98 -35.14
N VAL A 508 -12.98 25.05 -35.23
CA VAL A 508 -11.85 25.13 -36.16
C VAL A 508 -10.75 24.19 -35.65
N GLU A 509 -10.52 23.13 -36.39
CA GLU A 509 -9.42 22.21 -36.18
C GLU A 509 -8.07 22.94 -36.27
N ASN A 510 -7.27 22.84 -35.20
CA ASN A 510 -5.88 23.27 -35.21
C ASN A 510 -5.00 22.03 -35.54
N PRO A 511 -4.24 22.02 -36.66
CA PRO A 511 -3.64 20.80 -37.21
C PRO A 511 -2.20 20.52 -36.71
N GLU A 512 -1.90 20.61 -35.42
CA GLU A 512 -0.52 20.34 -34.94
C GLU A 512 -0.41 19.51 -33.64
N PHE A 513 -1.31 18.54 -33.42
CA PHE A 513 -1.01 17.50 -32.42
C PHE A 513 -1.57 16.15 -32.92
N GLU A 514 -0.70 15.34 -33.51
CA GLU A 514 -1.00 13.91 -33.70
C GLU A 514 -1.15 13.23 -32.34
N PRO A 515 -2.25 12.51 -32.08
CA PRO A 515 -2.37 11.70 -30.88
C PRO A 515 -1.38 10.54 -30.95
N ILE A 516 -0.55 10.40 -29.92
CA ILE A 516 0.31 9.21 -29.72
C ILE A 516 -0.64 8.02 -29.56
N LYS A 517 -0.68 7.15 -30.57
CA LYS A 517 -1.34 5.86 -30.49
C LYS A 517 -0.64 4.99 -29.46
N ILE A 518 -1.25 4.85 -28.29
CA ILE A 518 -0.87 3.83 -27.30
C ILE A 518 -1.60 2.54 -27.73
N GLU A 519 -1.09 1.87 -28.73
CA GLU A 519 -1.39 0.47 -29.00
C GLU A 519 -0.21 -0.36 -28.48
N ASN A 520 -0.53 -1.31 -27.56
CA ASN A 520 0.32 -2.43 -27.16
C ASN A 520 1.42 -2.20 -26.10
N VAL A 521 1.05 -1.85 -24.86
CA VAL A 521 1.93 -2.08 -23.71
C VAL A 521 1.46 -3.25 -22.83
N SER A 522 0.17 -3.62 -22.87
CA SER A 522 -0.37 -4.73 -22.05
C SER A 522 -0.03 -6.14 -22.56
N ARG A 523 0.48 -6.30 -23.77
CA ARG A 523 0.81 -7.62 -24.33
C ARG A 523 2.25 -8.08 -24.11
N LYS A 524 3.18 -7.18 -23.86
CA LYS A 524 4.59 -7.54 -23.71
C LYS A 524 4.95 -8.31 -22.44
N TYR A 525 4.10 -8.27 -21.42
CA TYR A 525 4.31 -9.00 -20.16
C TYR A 525 3.69 -10.41 -20.14
N ILE A 526 2.80 -10.71 -21.09
CA ILE A 526 2.19 -12.04 -21.22
C ILE A 526 2.89 -12.86 -22.31
N ASP A 527 3.42 -12.23 -23.36
CA ASP A 527 4.00 -12.90 -24.53
C ASP A 527 5.53 -13.13 -24.44
N SER A 528 6.22 -12.65 -23.42
CA SER A 528 7.63 -13.00 -23.17
C SER A 528 7.83 -14.37 -22.52
N VAL A 529 6.79 -15.19 -22.44
CA VAL A 529 6.79 -16.58 -21.98
C VAL A 529 6.40 -17.57 -23.10
N GLU A 530 6.44 -17.19 -24.36
CA GLU A 530 6.39 -18.14 -25.48
C GLU A 530 7.80 -18.40 -26.03
N ILE A 531 8.40 -19.52 -25.61
CA ILE A 531 8.75 -20.75 -26.30
C ILE A 531 9.71 -20.56 -27.50
N SER A 532 10.92 -21.02 -27.31
CA SER A 532 11.63 -21.75 -28.37
C SER A 532 11.60 -23.24 -28.00
N GLU A 533 11.04 -24.03 -28.91
CA GLU A 533 11.11 -25.50 -28.91
C GLU A 533 12.54 -26.02 -28.75
#